data_f5907da3434463783c357e7c6bfe9ec5
#
_entry.id   f5907da3434463783c357e7c6bfe9ec5
#
_cell.length_a   1.000
_cell.length_b   1.000
_cell.length_c   1.000
_cell.angle_alpha   90.00
_cell.angle_beta   90.00
_cell.angle_gamma   90.00
#
_symmetry.space_group_name_H-M   'P 1'
#
loop_
_entity.id
_entity.type
_entity.pdbx_description
1 polymer ?
#
loop_
_entity_poly.entity_id
_entity_poly.type
_entity_poly.pdbx_seq_one_letter_code
_entity_poly.pdbx_strand_id
1 'polypeptide(L)'
;MHKYLIYSILAILGAAVSILIYFSIYGIKTESFNDLISDKIKEINPKLSLNINDVFLKLNAKERSINIRTQDAKIFIDKEFIKLSQIDLNLNILNFLKKENSIKKIKITTDKNKIKKFADFINAYKFSVPQLLIFNQIKDGNITAEININFND
;
A
#
# COMPACT_ATOMS: atom_id res chain seq x y z
N MET A 1 43.66 -25.12 -2.13
CA MET A 1 42.53 -24.77 -1.24
C MET A 1 41.94 -23.38 -1.50
N HIS A 2 42.73 -22.31 -1.66
CA HIS A 2 42.19 -20.94 -1.88
C HIS A 2 41.34 -20.74 -3.13
N LYS A 3 41.61 -21.42 -4.24
CA LYS A 3 40.85 -21.29 -5.50
C LYS A 3 39.37 -21.68 -5.34
N TYR A 4 39.11 -22.80 -4.67
CA TYR A 4 37.74 -23.27 -4.43
C TYR A 4 36.95 -22.34 -3.52
N LEU A 5 37.62 -21.73 -2.53
CA LEU A 5 37.00 -20.74 -1.66
C LEU A 5 36.59 -19.47 -2.43
N ILE A 6 37.45 -19.00 -3.33
CA ILE A 6 37.16 -17.84 -4.18
C ILE A 6 35.96 -18.12 -5.12
N TYR A 7 35.94 -19.30 -5.76
CA TYR A 7 34.81 -19.67 -6.62
C TYR A 7 33.49 -19.81 -5.83
N SER A 8 33.54 -20.35 -4.61
CA SER A 8 32.37 -20.43 -3.73
C SER A 8 31.84 -19.05 -3.38
N ILE A 9 32.72 -18.11 -3.01
CA ILE A 9 32.31 -16.73 -2.70
C ILE A 9 31.71 -16.04 -3.93
N LEU A 10 32.31 -16.18 -5.10
CA LEU A 10 31.80 -15.63 -6.34
C LEU A 10 30.43 -16.22 -6.72
N ALA A 11 30.23 -17.51 -6.51
CA ALA A 11 28.95 -18.18 -6.77
C ALA A 11 27.85 -17.66 -5.84
N ILE A 12 28.15 -17.50 -4.54
CA ILE A 12 27.21 -16.94 -3.54
C ILE A 12 26.86 -15.49 -3.88
N LEU A 13 27.87 -14.68 -4.25
CA LEU A 13 27.65 -13.28 -4.63
C LEU A 13 26.79 -13.19 -5.89
N GLY A 14 27.06 -14.02 -6.91
CA GLY A 14 26.26 -14.09 -8.13
C GLY A 14 24.82 -14.52 -7.86
N ALA A 15 24.59 -15.49 -7.00
CA ALA A 15 23.27 -15.90 -6.57
C ALA A 15 22.52 -14.76 -5.84
N ALA A 16 23.19 -14.07 -4.91
CA ALA A 16 22.61 -12.93 -4.19
C ALA A 16 22.19 -11.80 -5.14
N VAL A 17 23.06 -11.44 -6.09
CA VAL A 17 22.75 -10.42 -7.12
C VAL A 17 21.56 -10.86 -7.98
N SER A 18 21.52 -12.12 -8.40
CA SER A 18 20.39 -12.65 -9.19
C SER A 18 19.07 -12.59 -8.43
N ILE A 19 19.07 -12.89 -7.16
CA ILE A 19 17.91 -12.77 -6.27
C ILE A 19 17.46 -11.31 -6.16
N LEU A 20 18.37 -10.37 -5.96
CA LEU A 20 18.06 -8.95 -5.90
C LEU A 20 17.46 -8.42 -7.21
N ILE A 21 18.00 -8.86 -8.36
CA ILE A 21 17.47 -8.52 -9.68
C ILE A 21 16.05 -9.08 -9.84
N TYR A 22 15.84 -10.34 -9.45
CA TYR A 22 14.52 -10.96 -9.48
C TYR A 22 13.50 -10.15 -8.67
N PHE A 23 13.82 -9.79 -7.43
CA PHE A 23 12.94 -8.97 -6.58
C PHE A 23 12.70 -7.56 -7.13
N SER A 24 13.68 -6.99 -7.83
CA SER A 24 13.52 -5.68 -8.46
C SER A 24 12.61 -5.71 -9.70
N ILE A 25 12.58 -6.83 -10.44
CA ILE A 25 11.81 -6.95 -11.68
C ILE A 25 10.40 -7.48 -11.40
N TYR A 26 10.30 -8.61 -10.73
CA TYR A 26 9.06 -9.35 -10.56
C TYR A 26 8.34 -9.04 -9.25
N GLY A 27 9.09 -8.72 -8.19
CA GLY A 27 8.55 -8.58 -6.85
C GLY A 27 8.19 -9.93 -6.23
N ILE A 28 7.61 -9.89 -5.03
CA ILE A 28 7.14 -11.06 -4.30
C ILE A 28 5.71 -10.81 -3.85
N LYS A 29 4.85 -11.79 -4.11
CA LYS A 29 3.53 -11.85 -3.49
C LYS A 29 3.67 -12.39 -2.06
N THR A 30 3.08 -11.71 -1.09
CA THR A 30 3.13 -12.11 0.32
C THR A 30 1.88 -11.64 1.06
N GLU A 31 1.46 -12.42 2.05
CA GLU A 31 0.38 -12.06 2.97
C GLU A 31 0.92 -11.47 4.29
N SER A 32 2.24 -11.59 4.52
CA SER A 32 2.87 -11.20 5.79
C SER A 32 2.74 -9.72 6.14
N PHE A 33 2.36 -8.87 5.20
CA PHE A 33 2.18 -7.43 5.42
C PHE A 33 0.71 -7.01 5.58
N ASN A 34 -0.24 -7.95 5.41
CA ASN A 34 -1.66 -7.64 5.54
C ASN A 34 -1.98 -7.09 6.93
N ASP A 35 -1.49 -7.75 7.97
CA ASP A 35 -1.70 -7.35 9.36
C ASP A 35 -1.04 -6.01 9.66
N LEU A 36 0.22 -5.83 9.21
CA LEU A 36 0.95 -4.58 9.40
C LEU A 36 0.23 -3.38 8.78
N ILE A 37 -0.28 -3.53 7.55
CA ILE A 37 -1.01 -2.46 6.86
C ILE A 37 -2.36 -2.22 7.56
N SER A 38 -3.05 -3.29 7.93
CA SER A 38 -4.33 -3.24 8.64
C SER A 38 -4.22 -2.54 9.98
N ASP A 39 -3.18 -2.86 10.76
CA ASP A 39 -2.93 -2.27 12.07
C ASP A 39 -2.57 -0.78 11.95
N LYS A 40 -1.77 -0.40 10.96
CA LYS A 40 -1.47 1.01 10.68
C LYS A 40 -2.71 1.83 10.30
N ILE A 41 -3.64 1.24 9.56
CA ILE A 41 -4.93 1.88 9.25
C ILE A 41 -5.77 2.07 10.52
N LYS A 42 -5.81 1.06 11.41
CA LYS A 42 -6.51 1.16 12.70
C LYS A 42 -5.88 2.18 13.66
N GLU A 43 -4.54 2.34 13.62
CA GLU A 43 -3.86 3.40 14.37
C GLU A 43 -4.33 4.81 13.94
N ILE A 44 -4.58 5.01 12.63
CA ILE A 44 -5.09 6.28 12.11
C ILE A 44 -6.51 6.52 12.58
N ASN A 45 -7.36 5.51 12.48
CA ASN A 45 -8.73 5.57 12.97
C ASN A 45 -9.21 4.15 13.35
N PRO A 46 -9.50 3.89 14.66
CA PRO A 46 -9.94 2.57 15.13
C PRO A 46 -11.22 2.03 14.48
N LYS A 47 -12.03 2.91 13.88
CA LYS A 47 -13.25 2.52 13.15
C LYS A 47 -12.97 2.02 11.75
N LEU A 48 -11.77 2.30 11.20
CA LEU A 48 -11.38 1.82 9.89
C LEU A 48 -10.89 0.37 9.99
N SER A 49 -11.32 -0.45 9.05
CA SER A 49 -10.73 -1.75 8.82
C SER A 49 -10.44 -1.95 7.33
N LEU A 50 -9.38 -2.66 7.04
CA LEU A 50 -8.91 -2.89 5.68
C LEU A 50 -8.89 -4.40 5.42
N ASN A 51 -9.55 -4.81 4.35
CA ASN A 51 -9.44 -6.17 3.83
C ASN A 51 -8.59 -6.14 2.57
N ILE A 52 -7.47 -6.85 2.60
CA ILE A 52 -6.48 -6.93 1.53
C ILE A 52 -6.38 -8.38 1.09
N ASN A 53 -6.49 -8.62 -0.22
CA ASN A 53 -6.32 -9.97 -0.75
C ASN A 53 -4.84 -10.28 -0.99
N ASP A 54 -4.17 -9.42 -1.74
CA ASP A 54 -2.80 -9.65 -2.22
C ASP A 54 -1.92 -8.45 -1.97
N VAL A 55 -0.72 -8.70 -1.45
CA VAL A 55 0.33 -7.70 -1.29
C VAL A 55 1.53 -8.12 -2.13
N PHE A 56 1.99 -7.21 -2.96
CA PHE A 56 3.18 -7.35 -3.79
C PHE A 56 4.27 -6.44 -3.25
N LEU A 57 5.43 -7.01 -3.01
CA LEU A 57 6.64 -6.30 -2.64
C LEU A 57 7.56 -6.21 -3.84
N LYS A 58 8.02 -5.01 -4.14
CA LYS A 58 9.00 -4.77 -5.20
C LYS A 58 10.14 -3.92 -4.67
N LEU A 59 11.36 -4.40 -4.87
CA LEU A 59 12.56 -3.64 -4.52
C LEU A 59 12.87 -2.61 -5.62
N ASN A 60 12.99 -1.34 -5.26
CA ASN A 60 13.53 -0.31 -6.12
C ASN A 60 14.96 0.03 -5.68
N ALA A 61 15.93 -0.65 -6.29
CA ALA A 61 17.34 -0.48 -5.94
C ALA A 61 17.85 0.94 -6.22
N LYS A 62 17.35 1.61 -7.28
CA LYS A 62 17.74 2.97 -7.65
C LYS A 62 17.33 3.99 -6.58
N GLU A 63 16.13 3.86 -6.05
CA GLU A 63 15.59 4.78 -5.04
C GLU A 63 15.85 4.30 -3.60
N ARG A 64 16.52 3.14 -3.45
CA ARG A 64 16.73 2.48 -2.15
C ARG A 64 15.42 2.36 -1.36
N SER A 65 14.37 1.93 -2.05
CA SER A 65 13.03 1.83 -1.49
C SER A 65 12.40 0.47 -1.75
N ILE A 66 11.44 0.11 -0.89
CA ILE A 66 10.55 -1.02 -1.09
C ILE A 66 9.19 -0.44 -1.46
N ASN A 67 8.68 -0.84 -2.61
CA ASN A 67 7.31 -0.54 -3.01
C ASN A 67 6.41 -1.69 -2.59
N ILE A 68 5.42 -1.40 -1.78
CA ILE A 68 4.37 -2.32 -1.38
C ILE A 68 3.12 -1.93 -2.16
N ARG A 69 2.57 -2.85 -2.92
CA ARG A 69 1.35 -2.64 -3.69
C ARG A 69 0.30 -3.66 -3.29
N THR A 70 -0.89 -3.20 -2.98
CA THR A 70 -2.06 -4.05 -2.82
C THR A 70 -2.99 -3.88 -4.00
N GLN A 71 -3.75 -4.92 -4.33
CA GLN A 71 -4.82 -4.88 -5.34
C GLN A 71 -6.10 -5.42 -4.73
N ASP A 72 -7.24 -4.96 -5.28
CA ASP A 72 -8.58 -5.43 -4.89
C ASP A 72 -8.86 -5.36 -3.39
N ALA A 73 -8.37 -4.31 -2.74
CA ALA A 73 -8.62 -4.07 -1.34
C ALA A 73 -10.01 -3.44 -1.09
N LYS A 74 -10.51 -3.60 0.12
CA LYS A 74 -11.74 -2.94 0.59
C LYS A 74 -11.44 -2.24 1.90
N ILE A 75 -11.79 -0.97 2.00
CA ILE A 75 -11.75 -0.23 3.26
C ILE A 75 -13.18 -0.11 3.81
N PHE A 76 -13.34 -0.45 5.06
CA PHE A 76 -14.61 -0.44 5.78
C PHE A 76 -14.60 0.64 6.85
N ILE A 77 -15.76 1.21 7.08
CA ILE A 77 -16.06 2.01 8.25
C ILE A 77 -17.46 1.61 8.75
N ASP A 78 -17.54 1.09 9.97
CA ASP A 78 -18.74 0.45 10.51
C ASP A 78 -19.29 -0.62 9.52
N LYS A 79 -20.43 -0.37 8.88
CA LYS A 79 -21.07 -1.28 7.89
C LYS A 79 -20.83 -0.85 6.44
N GLU A 80 -20.30 0.35 6.23
CA GLU A 80 -20.07 0.90 4.90
C GLU A 80 -18.68 0.55 4.39
N PHE A 81 -18.54 0.36 3.09
CA PHE A 81 -17.25 0.09 2.47
C PHE A 81 -17.12 0.70 1.08
N ILE A 82 -15.89 1.01 0.73
CA ILE A 82 -15.51 1.36 -0.65
C ILE A 82 -14.46 0.38 -1.16
N LYS A 83 -14.53 0.10 -2.46
CA LYS A 83 -13.54 -0.72 -3.14
C LYS A 83 -12.34 0.15 -3.51
N LEU A 84 -11.16 -0.39 -3.29
CA LEU A 84 -9.89 0.21 -3.68
C LEU A 84 -9.29 -0.65 -4.79
N SER A 85 -8.95 -0.03 -5.90
CA SER A 85 -8.24 -0.74 -6.98
C SER A 85 -6.80 -0.99 -6.58
N GLN A 86 -6.17 -0.05 -5.84
CA GLN A 86 -4.76 -0.13 -5.51
C GLN A 86 -4.41 0.74 -4.30
N ILE A 87 -3.54 0.22 -3.46
CA ILE A 87 -2.80 1.00 -2.45
C ILE A 87 -1.32 0.78 -2.75
N ASP A 88 -0.57 1.86 -2.96
CA ASP A 88 0.88 1.85 -3.09
C ASP A 88 1.52 2.51 -1.88
N LEU A 89 2.46 1.83 -1.26
CA LEU A 89 3.30 2.36 -0.20
C LEU A 89 4.76 2.35 -0.67
N ASN A 90 5.46 3.44 -0.50
CA ASN A 90 6.89 3.53 -0.75
C ASN A 90 7.61 3.69 0.58
N LEU A 91 8.48 2.72 0.91
CA LEU A 91 9.24 2.67 2.16
C LEU A 91 10.72 2.90 1.89
N ASN A 92 11.37 3.71 2.72
CA ASN A 92 12.84 3.81 2.74
C ASN A 92 13.43 2.56 3.39
N ILE A 93 14.30 1.84 2.66
CA ILE A 93 14.92 0.59 3.15
C ILE A 93 15.77 0.84 4.40
N LEU A 94 16.57 1.91 4.42
CA LEU A 94 17.48 2.17 5.52
C LEU A 94 16.71 2.51 6.80
N ASN A 95 15.68 3.34 6.72
CA ASN A 95 14.84 3.69 7.86
C ASN A 95 14.04 2.47 8.34
N PHE A 96 13.55 1.65 7.41
CA PHE A 96 12.86 0.40 7.73
C PHE A 96 13.75 -0.55 8.55
N LEU A 97 15.01 -0.73 8.14
CA LEU A 97 15.97 -1.57 8.85
C LEU A 97 16.33 -1.01 10.25
N LYS A 98 16.31 0.31 10.41
CA LYS A 98 16.56 0.98 11.70
C LYS A 98 15.31 1.04 12.59
N LYS A 99 14.17 0.53 12.13
CA LYS A 99 12.84 0.65 12.80
C LYS A 99 12.40 2.11 13.02
N GLU A 100 12.86 3.02 12.18
CA GLU A 100 12.45 4.42 12.13
C GLU A 100 11.22 4.57 11.21
N ASN A 101 10.63 5.79 11.17
CA ASN A 101 9.55 6.06 10.23
C ASN A 101 10.09 5.93 8.79
N SER A 102 9.60 4.93 8.09
CA SER A 102 10.12 4.52 6.78
C SER A 102 9.20 4.88 5.61
N ILE A 103 7.99 5.39 5.90
CA ILE A 103 7.01 5.67 4.85
C ILE A 103 7.35 7.00 4.19
N LYS A 104 7.66 6.96 2.89
CA LYS A 104 7.88 8.16 2.06
C LYS A 104 6.61 8.64 1.39
N LYS A 105 5.82 7.69 0.89
CA LYS A 105 4.64 8.02 0.10
C LYS A 105 3.57 6.94 0.27
N ILE A 106 2.32 7.39 0.35
CA ILE A 106 1.13 6.55 0.24
C ILE A 106 0.30 7.07 -0.93
N LYS A 107 -0.06 6.19 -1.84
CA LYS A 107 -1.01 6.45 -2.91
C LYS A 107 -2.17 5.47 -2.79
N ILE A 108 -3.38 5.99 -2.68
CA ILE A 108 -4.61 5.20 -2.60
C ILE A 108 -5.45 5.54 -3.82
N THR A 109 -5.83 4.52 -4.59
CA THR A 109 -6.71 4.67 -5.75
C THR A 109 -7.97 3.85 -5.52
N THR A 110 -9.14 4.50 -5.58
CA THR A 110 -10.40 3.78 -5.47
C THR A 110 -10.78 3.13 -6.79
N ASP A 111 -11.47 2.01 -6.73
CA ASP A 111 -12.17 1.45 -7.88
C ASP A 111 -13.41 2.31 -8.23
N LYS A 112 -14.10 1.98 -9.31
CA LYS A 112 -15.40 2.56 -9.62
C LYS A 112 -16.41 2.21 -8.53
N ASN A 113 -16.69 3.15 -7.66
CA ASN A 113 -17.71 3.02 -6.62
C ASN A 113 -18.96 3.82 -7.02
N LYS A 114 -20.15 3.30 -6.71
CA LYS A 114 -21.39 4.09 -6.87
C LYS A 114 -21.31 5.32 -5.95
N ILE A 115 -21.69 6.49 -6.49
CA ILE A 115 -21.64 7.76 -5.74
C ILE A 115 -22.38 7.65 -4.40
N LYS A 116 -23.56 7.00 -4.38
CA LYS A 116 -24.31 6.80 -3.15
C LYS A 116 -23.48 6.05 -2.07
N LYS A 117 -22.84 4.93 -2.45
CA LYS A 117 -21.98 4.18 -1.51
C LYS A 117 -20.80 5.00 -1.03
N PHE A 118 -20.22 5.80 -1.90
CA PHE A 118 -19.13 6.70 -1.54
C PHE A 118 -19.60 7.78 -0.57
N ALA A 119 -20.77 8.34 -0.78
CA ALA A 119 -21.40 9.30 0.12
C ALA A 119 -21.70 8.67 1.50
N ASP A 120 -22.28 7.47 1.54
CA ASP A 120 -22.59 6.75 2.77
C ASP A 120 -21.31 6.46 3.58
N PHE A 121 -20.23 6.05 2.91
CA PHE A 121 -18.90 5.85 3.53
C PHE A 121 -18.34 7.14 4.11
N ILE A 122 -18.41 8.26 3.37
CA ILE A 122 -17.95 9.57 3.84
C ILE A 122 -18.79 10.05 5.02
N ASN A 123 -20.10 9.83 5.00
CA ASN A 123 -21.01 10.16 6.10
C ASN A 123 -20.64 9.39 7.38
N ALA A 124 -20.32 8.10 7.26
CA ALA A 124 -19.88 7.28 8.39
C ALA A 124 -18.55 7.78 9.01
N TYR A 125 -17.68 8.41 8.21
CA TYR A 125 -16.43 9.03 8.68
C TYR A 125 -16.65 10.39 9.36
N LYS A 126 -17.84 10.98 9.30
CA LYS A 126 -18.16 12.31 9.81
C LYS A 126 -17.37 13.47 9.17
N PHE A 127 -17.24 13.44 7.85
CA PHE A 127 -16.70 14.58 7.10
C PHE A 127 -17.63 15.82 7.20
N SER A 128 -17.07 16.99 6.94
CA SER A 128 -17.79 18.26 7.09
C SER A 128 -19.01 18.39 6.17
N VAL A 129 -20.04 19.03 6.68
CA VAL A 129 -21.35 19.24 6.05
C VAL A 129 -21.32 19.69 4.56
N PRO A 130 -20.42 20.60 4.10
CA PRO A 130 -20.41 21.05 2.72
C PRO A 130 -20.12 19.93 1.70
N GLN A 131 -19.24 18.97 2.05
CA GLN A 131 -18.90 17.86 1.16
C GLN A 131 -20.07 16.89 1.02
N LEU A 132 -20.88 16.71 2.06
CA LEU A 132 -22.06 15.86 2.06
C LEU A 132 -23.16 16.41 1.15
N LEU A 133 -23.34 17.74 1.12
CA LEU A 133 -24.36 18.38 0.29
C LEU A 133 -24.11 18.14 -1.21
N ILE A 134 -22.86 18.15 -1.65
CA ILE A 134 -22.49 17.90 -3.04
C ILE A 134 -22.84 16.44 -3.43
N PHE A 135 -22.47 15.48 -2.61
CA PHE A 135 -22.73 14.06 -2.90
C PHE A 135 -24.21 13.69 -2.85
N ASN A 136 -25.00 14.34 -1.97
CA ASN A 136 -26.44 14.10 -1.86
C ASN A 136 -27.24 14.65 -3.03
N GLN A 137 -26.72 15.63 -3.77
CA GLN A 137 -27.37 16.19 -4.98
C GLN A 137 -27.18 15.30 -6.21
N ILE A 138 -26.18 14.42 -6.23
CA ILE A 138 -25.90 13.54 -7.35
C ILE A 138 -26.68 12.25 -7.18
N LYS A 139 -27.74 12.06 -7.99
CA LYS A 139 -28.66 10.93 -7.86
C LYS A 139 -28.09 9.60 -8.37
N ASP A 140 -27.23 9.63 -9.39
CA ASP A 140 -26.62 8.43 -9.97
C ASP A 140 -25.24 8.72 -10.57
N GLY A 141 -24.42 7.70 -10.69
CA GLY A 141 -23.09 7.77 -11.27
C GLY A 141 -22.07 6.91 -10.54
N ASN A 142 -20.86 6.91 -11.09
CA ASN A 142 -19.71 6.27 -10.47
C ASN A 142 -18.61 7.30 -10.19
N ILE A 143 -17.90 7.10 -9.11
CA ILE A 143 -16.75 7.92 -8.71
C ILE A 143 -15.50 7.07 -8.58
N THR A 144 -14.39 7.62 -9.02
CA THR A 144 -13.03 7.17 -8.69
C THR A 144 -12.29 8.31 -8.03
N ALA A 145 -11.50 8.02 -7.02
CA ALA A 145 -10.70 9.01 -6.33
C ALA A 145 -9.25 8.52 -6.21
N GLU A 146 -8.32 9.46 -6.23
CA GLU A 146 -6.91 9.21 -6.00
C GLU A 146 -6.42 10.14 -4.89
N ILE A 147 -5.79 9.55 -3.87
CA ILE A 147 -5.22 10.27 -2.74
C ILE A 147 -3.73 9.99 -2.73
N ASN A 148 -2.93 11.05 -2.75
CA ASN A 148 -1.48 10.99 -2.62
C ASN A 148 -1.05 11.71 -1.34
N ILE A 149 -0.38 10.99 -0.46
CA ILE A 149 0.18 11.51 0.79
C ILE A 149 1.70 11.35 0.71
N ASN A 150 2.42 12.45 0.75
CA ASN A 150 3.88 12.44 0.81
C ASN A 150 4.29 12.79 2.25
N PHE A 151 5.23 12.03 2.79
CA PHE A 151 5.82 12.27 4.09
C PHE A 151 7.20 12.88 3.84
N ASN A 152 7.43 14.07 4.38
CA ASN A 152 8.74 14.69 4.35
C ASN A 152 9.59 14.07 5.47
N ASP A 153 10.83 13.75 5.15
CA ASP A 153 11.84 13.31 6.12
C ASP A 153 12.19 14.44 7.09
#